data_c7cf1d69b3e8bf7bdc45d96c250270db
#
_entry.id   c7cf1d69b3e8bf7bdc45d96c250270db
#
_cell.length_a   1.000
_cell.length_b   1.000
_cell.length_c   1.000
_cell.angle_alpha   90.00
_cell.angle_beta   90.00
_cell.angle_gamma   90.00
#
_symmetry.space_group_name_H-M   'P 1'
#
loop_
_entity.id
_entity.type
_entity.pdbx_description
1 polymer ?
#
loop_
_entity_poly.entity_id
_entity_poly.type
_entity_poly.pdbx_seq_one_letter_code
_entity_poly.pdbx_strand_id
1 'polypeptide(L)'
;MELSTIAKPYAQAIFEIAVQNNSVSGWSQLLSAATLVMADTNTRAFIASPSKSKDQKFDLISTLVGRAISKDLSSQEIAFINLILNNDRSAAISSISNAFEAAVSNANKSKNFKVISAFELSEAEKNTIVEDLTNKHKTTVSVETEIDLTLKGGVIIKE
;
A
#
# COMPACT_ATOMS: atom_id res chain seq x y z
N MET A 1 -12.59 15.81 12.68
CA MET A 1 -12.28 14.48 12.15
C MET A 1 -10.79 14.24 12.20
N GLU A 2 -10.36 13.12 12.69
CA GLU A 2 -8.95 12.79 12.78
C GLU A 2 -8.32 12.60 11.41
N LEU A 3 -7.05 13.01 11.28
CA LEU A 3 -6.30 12.89 10.01
C LEU A 3 -6.19 11.44 9.55
N SER A 4 -6.04 10.49 10.48
CA SER A 4 -5.99 9.07 10.14
C SER A 4 -7.28 8.55 9.50
N THR A 5 -8.42 9.05 9.94
CA THR A 5 -9.73 8.69 9.35
C THR A 5 -9.87 9.26 7.93
N ILE A 6 -9.41 10.49 7.72
CA ILE A 6 -9.39 11.12 6.39
C ILE A 6 -8.44 10.38 5.45
N ALA A 7 -7.28 9.95 5.97
CA ALA A 7 -6.22 9.35 5.18
C ALA A 7 -6.57 7.97 4.62
N LYS A 8 -7.34 7.17 5.34
CA LYS A 8 -7.62 5.77 4.97
C LYS A 8 -8.17 5.59 3.56
N PRO A 9 -9.24 6.30 3.13
CA PRO A 9 -9.75 6.14 1.77
C PRO A 9 -8.72 6.49 0.69
N TYR A 10 -7.93 7.54 0.92
CA TYR A 10 -6.88 7.93 -0.02
C TYR A 10 -5.79 6.87 -0.13
N ALA A 11 -5.32 6.38 1.01
CA ALA A 11 -4.28 5.34 1.07
C ALA A 11 -4.75 4.05 0.40
N GLN A 12 -6.00 3.65 0.65
CA GLN A 12 -6.59 2.45 0.05
C GLN A 12 -6.67 2.57 -1.47
N ALA A 13 -7.14 3.69 -1.97
CA ALA A 13 -7.24 3.94 -3.42
C ALA A 13 -5.86 3.92 -4.08
N ILE A 14 -4.86 4.57 -3.48
CA ILE A 14 -3.49 4.57 -3.98
C ILE A 14 -2.91 3.17 -3.98
N PHE A 15 -3.13 2.41 -2.92
CA PHE A 15 -2.62 1.04 -2.80
C PHE A 15 -3.18 0.13 -3.90
N GLU A 16 -4.47 0.22 -4.18
CA GLU A 16 -5.11 -0.54 -5.25
C GLU A 16 -4.50 -0.20 -6.62
N ILE A 17 -4.31 1.08 -6.91
CA ILE A 17 -3.67 1.54 -8.15
C ILE A 17 -2.23 1.04 -8.23
N ALA A 18 -1.49 1.16 -7.14
CA ALA A 18 -0.09 0.75 -7.07
C ALA A 18 0.09 -0.74 -7.33
N VAL A 19 -0.78 -1.57 -6.77
CA VAL A 19 -0.75 -3.02 -6.97
C VAL A 19 -1.08 -3.38 -8.43
N GLN A 20 -2.11 -2.76 -8.99
CA GLN A 20 -2.51 -3.01 -10.39
C GLN A 20 -1.41 -2.67 -11.39
N ASN A 21 -0.66 -1.61 -11.12
CA ASN A 21 0.36 -1.08 -12.03
C ASN A 21 1.78 -1.53 -11.66
N ASN A 22 1.95 -2.37 -10.65
CA ASN A 22 3.26 -2.79 -10.13
C ASN A 22 4.14 -1.57 -9.78
N SER A 23 3.54 -0.55 -9.18
CA SER A 23 4.18 0.73 -8.88
C SER A 23 4.22 1.07 -7.38
N VAL A 24 4.13 0.06 -6.52
CA VAL A 24 4.13 0.23 -5.05
C VAL A 24 5.36 1.02 -4.59
N SER A 25 6.55 0.65 -5.08
CA SER A 25 7.81 1.33 -4.74
C SER A 25 7.79 2.80 -5.16
N GLY A 26 7.29 3.09 -6.35
CA GLY A 26 7.17 4.45 -6.86
C GLY A 26 6.23 5.31 -6.02
N TRP A 27 5.09 4.77 -5.64
CA TRP A 27 4.14 5.46 -4.79
C TRP A 27 4.68 5.69 -3.38
N SER A 28 5.41 4.71 -2.84
CA SER A 28 6.08 4.84 -1.55
C SER A 28 7.06 6.01 -1.56
N GLN A 29 7.88 6.12 -2.60
CA GLN A 29 8.83 7.23 -2.77
C GLN A 29 8.11 8.57 -2.93
N LEU A 30 7.05 8.61 -3.72
CA LEU A 30 6.24 9.82 -3.93
C LEU A 30 5.66 10.33 -2.61
N LEU A 31 5.04 9.43 -1.84
CA LEU A 31 4.40 9.80 -0.57
C LEU A 31 5.42 10.26 0.46
N SER A 32 6.59 9.62 0.53
CA SER A 32 7.68 10.04 1.41
C SER A 32 8.19 11.44 1.03
N ALA A 33 8.41 11.67 -0.26
CA ALA A 33 8.85 12.97 -0.76
C ALA A 33 7.80 14.05 -0.51
N ALA A 34 6.54 13.76 -0.78
CA ALA A 34 5.43 14.70 -0.54
C ALA A 34 5.31 15.05 0.94
N THR A 35 5.51 14.08 1.82
CA THR A 35 5.49 14.31 3.27
C THR A 35 6.57 15.30 3.69
N LEU A 36 7.80 15.13 3.19
CA LEU A 36 8.90 16.04 3.48
C LEU A 36 8.66 17.44 2.90
N VAL A 37 8.18 17.52 1.66
CA VAL A 37 7.86 18.80 1.01
C VAL A 37 6.77 19.54 1.77
N MET A 38 5.72 18.86 2.16
CA MET A 38 4.59 19.45 2.89
C MET A 38 4.92 19.79 4.34
N ALA A 39 6.00 19.22 4.89
CA ALA A 39 6.46 19.53 6.25
C ALA A 39 7.31 20.81 6.29
N ASP A 40 7.84 21.26 5.17
CA ASP A 40 8.64 22.46 5.09
C ASP A 40 7.81 23.71 5.44
N THR A 41 8.34 24.55 6.31
CA THR A 41 7.63 25.74 6.81
C THR A 41 7.25 26.70 5.67
N ASN A 42 8.16 26.95 4.74
CA ASN A 42 7.90 27.85 3.60
C ASN A 42 6.86 27.27 2.65
N THR A 43 6.89 25.97 2.40
CA THR A 43 5.89 25.26 1.59
C THR A 43 4.50 25.35 2.24
N ARG A 44 4.43 25.12 3.53
CA ARG A 44 3.16 25.19 4.28
C ARG A 44 2.58 26.60 4.23
N ALA A 45 3.41 27.63 4.40
CA ALA A 45 2.99 29.02 4.30
C ALA A 45 2.46 29.35 2.89
N PHE A 46 3.12 28.86 1.86
CA PHE A 46 2.70 29.04 0.47
C PHE A 46 1.32 28.40 0.21
N ILE A 47 1.14 27.16 0.66
CA ILE A 47 -0.14 26.44 0.50
C ILE A 47 -1.27 27.11 1.28
N ALA A 48 -0.97 27.65 2.46
CA ALA A 48 -1.96 28.33 3.30
C ALA A 48 -2.29 29.75 2.80
N SER A 49 -1.50 30.30 1.87
CA SER A 49 -1.68 31.68 1.41
C SER A 49 -2.93 31.82 0.53
N PRO A 50 -3.87 32.73 0.88
CA PRO A 50 -5.04 32.96 0.04
C PRO A 50 -4.71 33.74 -1.25
N SER A 51 -3.53 34.36 -1.33
CA SER A 51 -3.09 35.07 -2.54
C SER A 51 -2.59 34.16 -3.64
N LYS A 52 -2.34 32.88 -3.34
CA LYS A 52 -1.84 31.91 -4.30
C LYS A 52 -3.00 31.07 -4.86
N SER A 53 -3.02 30.90 -6.18
CA SER A 53 -4.00 30.05 -6.84
C SER A 53 -3.72 28.57 -6.59
N LYS A 54 -4.71 27.70 -6.83
CA LYS A 54 -4.52 26.27 -6.75
C LYS A 54 -3.48 25.77 -7.78
N ASP A 55 -3.46 26.38 -8.97
CA ASP A 55 -2.48 26.06 -10.01
C ASP A 55 -1.05 26.40 -9.57
N GLN A 56 -0.87 27.55 -8.92
CA GLN A 56 0.44 27.94 -8.36
C GLN A 56 0.90 26.97 -7.28
N LYS A 57 0.00 26.58 -6.40
CA LYS A 57 0.28 25.60 -5.34
C LYS A 57 0.64 24.24 -5.93
N PHE A 58 -0.11 23.79 -6.91
CA PHE A 58 0.17 22.54 -7.61
C PHE A 58 1.53 22.57 -8.30
N ASP A 59 1.85 23.64 -9.02
CA ASP A 59 3.14 23.78 -9.72
C ASP A 59 4.30 23.69 -8.75
N LEU A 60 4.21 24.36 -7.60
CA LEU A 60 5.26 24.31 -6.59
C LEU A 60 5.43 22.87 -6.05
N ILE A 61 4.35 22.26 -5.61
CA ILE A 61 4.40 20.93 -4.99
C ILE A 61 4.87 19.88 -5.98
N SER A 62 4.33 19.87 -7.19
CA SER A 62 4.71 18.89 -8.21
C SER A 62 6.17 19.03 -8.61
N THR A 63 6.67 20.26 -8.71
CA THR A 63 8.09 20.52 -9.02
C THR A 63 8.99 20.01 -7.91
N LEU A 64 8.68 20.33 -6.65
CA LEU A 64 9.50 19.93 -5.51
C LEU A 64 9.49 18.40 -5.32
N VAL A 65 8.34 17.78 -5.45
CA VAL A 65 8.22 16.32 -5.33
C VAL A 65 8.96 15.63 -6.48
N GLY A 66 8.77 16.09 -7.70
CA GLY A 66 9.46 15.55 -8.88
C GLY A 66 10.99 15.60 -8.74
N ARG A 67 11.51 16.71 -8.22
CA ARG A 67 12.95 16.85 -7.95
C ARG A 67 13.42 15.91 -6.84
N ALA A 68 12.62 15.76 -5.78
CA ALA A 68 12.96 14.91 -4.66
C ALA A 68 13.08 13.43 -5.07
N ILE A 69 12.20 12.95 -5.96
CA ILE A 69 12.22 11.57 -6.45
C ILE A 69 13.01 11.40 -7.74
N SER A 70 13.53 12.48 -8.31
CA SER A 70 14.39 12.50 -9.52
C SER A 70 13.73 11.86 -10.73
N LYS A 71 12.42 12.05 -10.90
CA LYS A 71 11.69 11.58 -12.08
C LYS A 71 10.48 12.47 -12.37
N ASP A 72 9.94 12.34 -13.57
CA ASP A 72 8.70 13.00 -13.95
C ASP A 72 7.51 12.28 -13.30
N LEU A 73 6.52 13.05 -12.87
CA LEU A 73 5.31 12.49 -12.27
C LEU A 73 4.40 11.87 -13.34
N SER A 74 3.84 10.71 -13.06
CA SER A 74 2.85 10.07 -13.91
C SER A 74 1.53 10.86 -13.84
N SER A 75 0.62 10.59 -14.79
CA SER A 75 -0.70 11.22 -14.80
C SER A 75 -1.49 10.92 -13.52
N GLN A 76 -1.36 9.72 -12.98
CA GLN A 76 -2.04 9.32 -11.73
C GLN A 76 -1.45 10.02 -10.52
N GLU A 77 -0.13 10.18 -10.48
CA GLU A 77 0.56 10.93 -9.43
C GLU A 77 0.17 12.40 -9.44
N ILE A 78 0.12 13.01 -10.62
CA ILE A 78 -0.35 14.38 -10.81
C ILE A 78 -1.80 14.54 -10.34
N ALA A 79 -2.67 13.61 -10.71
CA ALA A 79 -4.08 13.61 -10.29
C ALA A 79 -4.22 13.53 -8.78
N PHE A 80 -3.39 12.72 -8.12
CA PHE A 80 -3.40 12.58 -6.67
C PHE A 80 -3.01 13.90 -5.99
N ILE A 81 -1.93 14.54 -6.44
CA ILE A 81 -1.49 15.83 -5.87
C ILE A 81 -2.57 16.89 -6.04
N ASN A 82 -3.18 16.97 -7.22
CA ASN A 82 -4.30 17.88 -7.49
C ASN A 82 -5.47 17.63 -6.56
N LEU A 83 -5.83 16.36 -6.36
CA LEU A 83 -6.95 15.97 -5.50
C LEU A 83 -6.71 16.42 -4.05
N ILE A 84 -5.50 16.17 -3.54
CA ILE A 84 -5.12 16.56 -2.17
C ILE A 84 -5.19 18.08 -2.00
N LEU A 85 -4.66 18.85 -2.94
CA LEU A 85 -4.65 20.31 -2.87
C LEU A 85 -6.06 20.88 -3.04
N ASN A 86 -6.85 20.34 -3.97
CA ASN A 86 -8.21 20.83 -4.23
C ASN A 86 -9.16 20.59 -3.07
N ASN A 87 -8.92 19.51 -2.30
CA ASN A 87 -9.73 19.17 -1.15
C ASN A 87 -9.17 19.73 0.17
N ASP A 88 -8.11 20.54 0.09
CA ASP A 88 -7.44 21.11 1.27
C ASP A 88 -7.00 20.02 2.26
N ARG A 89 -6.47 18.90 1.74
CA ARG A 89 -6.05 17.74 2.54
C ARG A 89 -4.53 17.61 2.67
N SER A 90 -3.78 18.67 2.37
CA SER A 90 -2.31 18.66 2.47
C SER A 90 -1.81 18.28 3.86
N ALA A 91 -2.53 18.65 4.91
CA ALA A 91 -2.18 18.28 6.29
C ALA A 91 -2.30 16.76 6.56
N ALA A 92 -3.07 16.04 5.74
CA ALA A 92 -3.25 14.60 5.88
C ALA A 92 -2.19 13.78 5.17
N ILE A 93 -1.27 14.40 4.43
CA ILE A 93 -0.33 13.65 3.58
C ILE A 93 0.56 12.67 4.37
N SER A 94 1.03 13.06 5.55
CA SER A 94 1.83 12.17 6.39
C SER A 94 1.02 10.96 6.88
N SER A 95 -0.24 11.17 7.22
CA SER A 95 -1.15 10.09 7.62
C SER A 95 -1.48 9.16 6.44
N ILE A 96 -1.62 9.71 5.23
CA ILE A 96 -1.82 8.93 4.00
C ILE A 96 -0.59 8.07 3.74
N SER A 97 0.61 8.64 3.86
CA SER A 97 1.86 7.90 3.70
C SER A 97 1.96 6.74 4.69
N ASN A 98 1.68 7.00 5.96
CA ASN A 98 1.72 5.97 7.01
C ASN A 98 0.69 4.85 6.76
N ALA A 99 -0.53 5.21 6.36
CA ALA A 99 -1.57 4.22 6.05
C ALA A 99 -1.23 3.39 4.82
N PHE A 100 -0.61 4.00 3.81
CA PHE A 100 -0.13 3.30 2.61
C PHE A 100 0.97 2.30 2.98
N GLU A 101 1.97 2.71 3.76
CA GLU A 101 3.06 1.82 4.20
C GLU A 101 2.52 0.67 5.06
N ALA A 102 1.52 0.92 5.89
CA ALA A 102 0.85 -0.13 6.65
C ALA A 102 0.15 -1.13 5.74
N ALA A 103 -0.52 -0.67 4.68
CA ALA A 103 -1.16 -1.55 3.70
C ALA A 103 -0.14 -2.40 2.95
N VAL A 104 1.00 -1.82 2.56
CA VAL A 104 2.11 -2.54 1.92
C VAL A 104 2.67 -3.61 2.86
N SER A 105 2.91 -3.26 4.10
CA SER A 105 3.44 -4.17 5.11
C SER A 105 2.49 -5.34 5.36
N ASN A 106 1.19 -5.08 5.46
CA ASN A 106 0.17 -6.11 5.65
C ASN A 106 0.07 -7.06 4.45
N ALA A 107 0.20 -6.53 3.23
CA ALA A 107 0.17 -7.33 2.00
C ALA A 107 1.42 -8.22 1.88
N ASN A 108 2.56 -7.77 2.42
CA ASN A 108 3.82 -8.49 2.37
C ASN A 108 3.97 -9.52 3.51
N LYS A 109 3.08 -9.51 4.49
CA LYS A 109 3.12 -10.52 5.55
C LYS A 109 2.79 -11.88 4.96
N SER A 110 3.68 -12.85 5.18
CA SER A 110 3.37 -14.23 4.85
C SER A 110 2.47 -14.82 5.94
N LYS A 111 1.47 -15.57 5.51
CA LYS A 111 0.64 -16.35 6.42
C LYS A 111 1.19 -17.76 6.52
N ASN A 112 1.21 -18.30 7.73
CA ASN A 112 1.65 -19.66 8.00
C ASN A 112 0.45 -20.55 8.21
N PHE A 113 0.40 -21.66 7.49
CA PHE A 113 -0.65 -22.67 7.62
C PHE A 113 -0.05 -24.02 7.97
N LYS A 114 -0.75 -24.77 8.78
CA LYS A 114 -0.42 -26.15 9.08
C LYS A 114 -1.43 -27.05 8.39
N VAL A 115 -0.93 -27.97 7.56
CA VAL A 115 -1.75 -28.96 6.85
C VAL A 115 -1.54 -30.31 7.50
N ILE A 116 -2.62 -30.90 8.03
CA ILE A 116 -2.62 -32.21 8.65
C ILE A 116 -3.33 -33.18 7.72
N SER A 117 -2.66 -34.27 7.34
CA SER A 117 -3.22 -35.26 6.45
C SER A 117 -3.05 -36.67 7.04
N ALA A 118 -3.86 -37.62 6.57
CA ALA A 118 -3.77 -39.03 6.94
C ALA A 118 -2.61 -39.75 6.24
N PHE A 119 -2.02 -39.15 5.22
CA PHE A 119 -0.94 -39.72 4.41
C PHE A 119 0.04 -38.61 4.00
N GLU A 120 1.21 -39.02 3.52
CA GLU A 120 2.22 -38.09 3.03
C GLU A 120 1.73 -37.42 1.73
N LEU A 121 1.79 -36.08 1.72
CA LEU A 121 1.41 -35.31 0.55
C LEU A 121 2.57 -35.26 -0.47
N SER A 122 2.24 -35.44 -1.75
CA SER A 122 3.21 -35.21 -2.84
C SER A 122 3.51 -33.71 -2.97
N GLU A 123 4.61 -33.38 -3.64
CA GLU A 123 4.94 -31.99 -3.92
C GLU A 123 3.85 -31.29 -4.75
N ALA A 124 3.26 -32.01 -5.70
CA ALA A 124 2.16 -31.47 -6.51
C ALA A 124 0.94 -31.13 -5.64
N GLU A 125 0.60 -31.97 -4.68
CA GLU A 125 -0.50 -31.71 -3.75
C GLU A 125 -0.20 -30.52 -2.83
N LYS A 126 1.03 -30.43 -2.31
CA LYS A 126 1.47 -29.28 -1.50
C LYS A 126 1.40 -27.99 -2.29
N ASN A 127 1.89 -27.99 -3.54
CA ASN A 127 1.88 -26.82 -4.41
C ASN A 127 0.46 -26.36 -4.72
N THR A 128 -0.47 -27.29 -4.93
CA THR A 128 -1.89 -26.99 -5.15
C THR A 128 -2.49 -26.29 -3.92
N ILE A 129 -2.20 -26.81 -2.72
CA ILE A 129 -2.68 -26.21 -1.47
C ILE A 129 -2.10 -24.81 -1.29
N VAL A 130 -0.81 -24.61 -1.50
CA VAL A 130 -0.14 -23.31 -1.41
C VAL A 130 -0.75 -22.32 -2.39
N GLU A 131 -0.96 -22.74 -3.64
CA GLU A 131 -1.57 -21.91 -4.67
C GLU A 131 -2.99 -21.49 -4.30
N ASP A 132 -3.82 -22.40 -3.84
CA ASP A 132 -5.19 -22.13 -3.42
C ASP A 132 -5.23 -21.14 -2.24
N LEU A 133 -4.38 -21.36 -1.23
CA LEU A 133 -4.29 -20.46 -0.08
C LEU A 133 -3.75 -19.09 -0.45
N THR A 134 -2.76 -19.03 -1.34
CA THR A 134 -2.20 -17.77 -1.85
C THR A 134 -3.29 -16.97 -2.58
N ASN A 135 -4.07 -17.62 -3.43
CA ASN A 135 -5.17 -16.98 -4.15
C ASN A 135 -6.28 -16.51 -3.22
N LYS A 136 -6.62 -17.32 -2.23
CA LYS A 136 -7.69 -17.00 -1.27
C LYS A 136 -7.32 -15.83 -0.37
N HIS A 137 -6.09 -15.77 0.11
CA HIS A 137 -5.62 -14.75 1.07
C HIS A 137 -4.86 -13.60 0.41
N LYS A 138 -4.54 -13.71 -0.88
CA LYS A 138 -3.82 -12.69 -1.66
C LYS A 138 -2.52 -12.25 -1.01
N THR A 139 -1.78 -13.19 -0.41
CA THR A 139 -0.50 -12.93 0.24
C THR A 139 0.39 -14.17 0.11
N THR A 140 1.69 -14.01 0.41
CA THR A 140 2.61 -15.15 0.46
C THR A 140 2.18 -16.12 1.56
N VAL A 141 2.09 -17.41 1.22
CA VAL A 141 1.66 -18.46 2.13
C VAL A 141 2.80 -19.43 2.34
N SER A 142 3.09 -19.75 3.61
CA SER A 142 4.01 -20.80 4.01
C SER A 142 3.19 -21.94 4.58
N VAL A 143 3.48 -23.17 4.13
CA VAL A 143 2.73 -24.37 4.54
C VAL A 143 3.67 -25.36 5.22
N GLU A 144 3.31 -25.77 6.43
CA GLU A 144 3.94 -26.85 7.15
C GLU A 144 3.02 -28.07 7.10
N THR A 145 3.56 -29.25 6.83
CA THR A 145 2.77 -30.48 6.72
C THR A 145 3.03 -31.39 7.90
N GLU A 146 1.95 -32.04 8.38
CA GLU A 146 2.01 -33.04 9.44
C GLU A 146 1.15 -34.22 9.02
N ILE A 147 1.60 -35.46 9.37
CA ILE A 147 0.87 -36.67 9.10
C ILE A 147 0.23 -37.13 10.41
N ASP A 148 -1.08 -37.35 10.38
CA ASP A 148 -1.84 -37.92 11.49
C ASP A 148 -2.58 -39.16 11.00
N LEU A 149 -2.06 -40.34 11.35
CA LEU A 149 -2.60 -41.63 10.94
C LEU A 149 -3.96 -41.96 11.56
N THR A 150 -4.38 -41.18 12.58
CA THR A 150 -5.69 -41.36 13.21
C THR A 150 -6.83 -40.77 12.36
N LEU A 151 -6.52 -39.94 11.39
CA LEU A 151 -7.51 -39.39 10.44
C LEU A 151 -8.00 -40.48 9.51
N LYS A 152 -9.31 -40.52 9.27
CA LYS A 152 -9.94 -41.51 8.37
C LYS A 152 -9.89 -41.08 6.89
N GLY A 153 -9.09 -40.10 6.57
CA GLY A 153 -8.98 -39.49 5.26
C GLY A 153 -9.21 -37.99 5.32
N GLY A 154 -8.96 -37.31 4.21
CA GLY A 154 -9.09 -35.85 4.13
C GLY A 154 -7.88 -35.09 4.66
N VAL A 155 -7.99 -33.79 4.63
CA VAL A 155 -6.93 -32.85 5.00
C VAL A 155 -7.52 -31.78 5.90
N ILE A 156 -6.84 -31.49 7.01
CA ILE A 156 -7.19 -30.40 7.91
C ILE A 156 -6.18 -29.26 7.70
N ILE A 157 -6.66 -28.05 7.46
CA ILE A 157 -5.83 -26.87 7.27
C ILE A 157 -6.09 -25.91 8.45
N LYS A 158 -5.03 -25.57 9.17
CA LYS A 158 -5.10 -24.63 10.32
C LYS A 158 -4.16 -23.44 10.06
N GLU A 159 -4.62 -22.25 10.40
CA GLU A 159 -3.82 -21.02 10.37
C GLU A 159 -2.89 -20.92 11.59
#